data_b7105d620babc81b2a4d8621ad02b20f
#
_entry.id   b7105d620babc81b2a4d8621ad02b20f
#
_cell.length_a   1.000
_cell.length_b   1.000
_cell.length_c   1.000
_cell.angle_alpha   90.00
_cell.angle_beta   90.00
_cell.angle_gamma   90.00
#
_symmetry.space_group_name_H-M   'P 1'
#
loop_
_entity.id
_entity.type
_entity.pdbx_description
1 polymer ?
#
loop_
_entity_poly.entity_id
_entity_poly.type
_entity_poly.pdbx_seq_one_letter_code
_entity_poly.pdbx_strand_id
1 'polypeptide(L)'
;MKLPPLKALPVFEAVARLNSFSLAAEELAVSQSAVSHQIKQLETYLGEKLFWRSGRTLSLTDEGRQYLDGVGSALLQIERVSEQLLGHEESRLRLSVFSSFAVRWLVPRLPDLQRR
;
A
#
# COMPACT_ATOMS: atom_id res chain seq x y z
N MET A 1 -19.34 -11.38 1.31
CA MET A 1 -17.89 -11.39 1.51
C MET A 1 -17.49 -10.27 2.47
N LYS A 2 -16.71 -10.63 3.46
CA LYS A 2 -16.25 -9.63 4.42
C LYS A 2 -14.81 -9.24 4.11
N LEU A 3 -14.59 -7.96 3.92
CA LEU A 3 -13.27 -7.45 3.60
C LEU A 3 -12.87 -6.38 4.62
N PRO A 4 -11.58 -6.24 4.84
CA PRO A 4 -11.10 -5.15 5.68
C PRO A 4 -11.28 -3.82 4.96
N PRO A 5 -11.02 -2.70 5.64
CA PRO A 5 -11.07 -1.41 4.95
C PRO A 5 -10.04 -1.40 3.82
N LEU A 6 -10.49 -1.41 2.60
CA LEU A 6 -9.62 -1.59 1.44
C LEU A 6 -8.65 -0.45 1.24
N LYS A 7 -9.05 0.76 1.63
CA LYS A 7 -8.15 1.91 1.51
C LYS A 7 -6.93 1.79 2.41
N ALA A 8 -7.06 1.00 3.46
CA ALA A 8 -5.94 0.84 4.40
C ALA A 8 -4.89 -0.13 3.90
N LEU A 9 -5.24 -1.00 2.95
CA LEU A 9 -4.30 -2.03 2.51
C LEU A 9 -3.07 -1.48 1.79
N PRO A 10 -3.22 -0.60 0.79
CA PRO A 10 -2.02 0.00 0.18
C PRO A 10 -1.24 0.87 1.17
N VAL A 11 -1.94 1.49 2.12
CA VAL A 11 -1.27 2.30 3.14
C VAL A 11 -0.40 1.40 4.02
N PHE A 12 -0.97 0.28 4.46
CA PHE A 12 -0.24 -0.68 5.27
C PHE A 12 0.99 -1.21 4.52
N GLU A 13 0.82 -1.55 3.25
CA GLU A 13 1.92 -2.06 2.43
C GLU A 13 3.03 -1.02 2.34
N ALA A 14 2.68 0.24 2.09
CA ALA A 14 3.68 1.29 1.96
C ALA A 14 4.43 1.53 3.27
N VAL A 15 3.72 1.55 4.39
CA VAL A 15 4.36 1.75 5.69
C VAL A 15 5.31 0.59 5.98
N ALA A 16 4.89 -0.62 5.70
CA ALA A 16 5.71 -1.79 5.96
C ALA A 16 6.97 -1.81 5.08
N ARG A 17 6.79 -1.49 3.81
CA ARG A 17 7.89 -1.50 2.86
C ARG A 17 8.90 -0.39 3.14
N LEU A 18 8.41 0.79 3.45
CA LEU A 18 9.28 1.94 3.69
C LEU A 18 9.71 2.06 5.15
N ASN A 19 9.08 1.29 6.01
CA ASN A 19 9.34 1.30 7.43
C ASN A 19 9.26 2.72 8.01
N SER A 20 8.28 3.47 7.56
CA SER A 20 8.14 4.87 7.95
C SER A 20 6.75 5.36 7.62
N PHE A 21 6.12 6.00 8.58
CA PHE A 21 4.81 6.64 8.38
C PHE A 21 4.96 7.89 7.51
N SER A 22 6.00 8.65 7.74
CA SER A 22 6.17 9.88 6.98
C SER A 22 6.53 9.63 5.53
N LEU A 23 7.37 8.64 5.27
CA LEU A 23 7.72 8.30 3.89
C LEU A 23 6.52 7.72 3.14
N ALA A 24 5.71 6.92 3.83
CA ALA A 24 4.50 6.39 3.22
C ALA A 24 3.53 7.50 2.87
N ALA A 25 3.38 8.47 3.77
CA ALA A 25 2.51 9.62 3.51
C ALA A 25 2.98 10.39 2.29
N GLU A 26 4.26 10.58 2.19
CA GLU A 26 4.87 11.28 1.07
C GLU A 26 4.59 10.55 -0.24
N GLU A 27 4.84 9.26 -0.25
CA GLU A 27 4.64 8.44 -1.44
C GLU A 27 3.18 8.44 -1.88
N LEU A 28 2.27 8.37 -0.93
CA LEU A 28 0.83 8.30 -1.23
C LEU A 28 0.19 9.67 -1.40
N ALA A 29 0.94 10.72 -1.21
CA ALA A 29 0.48 12.11 -1.34
C ALA A 29 -0.68 12.40 -0.39
N VAL A 30 -0.54 11.96 0.85
CA VAL A 30 -1.53 12.21 1.91
C VAL A 30 -0.82 12.69 3.16
N SER A 31 -1.58 13.12 4.15
CA SER A 31 -0.99 13.54 5.40
C SER A 31 -0.55 12.34 6.23
N GLN A 32 0.39 12.56 7.10
CA GLN A 32 0.85 11.51 8.00
C GLN A 32 -0.27 11.08 8.94
N SER A 33 -1.11 12.01 9.34
CA SER A 33 -2.25 11.65 10.19
C SER A 33 -3.26 10.78 9.45
N ALA A 34 -3.39 10.98 8.14
CA ALA A 34 -4.25 10.11 7.34
C ALA A 34 -3.70 8.69 7.30
N VAL A 35 -2.38 8.56 7.15
CA VAL A 35 -1.75 7.24 7.18
C VAL A 35 -1.97 6.57 8.52
N SER A 36 -1.73 7.30 9.62
CA SER A 36 -1.93 6.77 10.96
C SER A 36 -3.37 6.32 11.18
N HIS A 37 -4.31 7.12 10.68
CA HIS A 37 -5.72 6.80 10.81
C HIS A 37 -6.08 5.50 10.10
N GLN A 38 -5.57 5.33 8.88
CA GLN A 38 -5.83 4.12 8.11
C GLN A 38 -5.25 2.88 8.78
N ILE A 39 -4.04 3.00 9.30
CA ILE A 39 -3.40 1.89 10.00
C ILE A 39 -4.21 1.52 11.25
N LYS A 40 -4.63 2.54 11.99
CA LYS A 40 -5.42 2.28 13.19
C LYS A 40 -6.75 1.62 12.88
N GLN A 41 -7.40 2.04 11.81
CA GLN A 41 -8.64 1.40 11.38
C GLN A 41 -8.43 -0.06 11.04
N LEU A 42 -7.34 -0.35 10.36
CA LEU A 42 -7.02 -1.72 9.99
C LEU A 42 -6.74 -2.58 11.21
N GLU A 43 -5.95 -2.05 12.14
CA GLU A 43 -5.64 -2.76 13.37
C GLU A 43 -6.89 -3.00 14.19
N THR A 44 -7.77 -2.03 14.25
CA THR A 44 -9.03 -2.18 14.96
C THR A 44 -9.90 -3.26 14.35
N TYR A 45 -9.98 -3.27 13.01
CA TYR A 45 -10.77 -4.27 12.32
C TYR A 45 -10.23 -5.68 12.58
N LEU A 46 -8.92 -5.84 12.54
CA LEU A 46 -8.30 -7.14 12.71
C LEU A 46 -8.19 -7.56 14.17
N GLY A 47 -8.26 -6.59 15.07
CA GLY A 47 -8.08 -6.86 16.50
C GLY A 47 -6.64 -7.18 16.86
N GLU A 48 -5.70 -6.73 16.05
CA GLU A 48 -4.28 -7.01 16.23
C GLU A 48 -3.44 -5.81 15.91
N LYS A 49 -2.34 -5.66 16.62
CA LYS A 49 -1.35 -4.66 16.26
C LYS A 49 -0.52 -5.18 15.11
N LEU A 50 -0.33 -4.34 14.12
CA LEU A 50 0.49 -4.70 12.96
C LEU A 50 1.90 -4.13 13.07
N PHE A 51 2.06 -3.07 13.84
CA PHE A 51 3.35 -2.42 14.03
C PHE A 51 3.64 -2.19 15.50
N TRP A 52 4.92 -2.34 15.84
CA TRP A 52 5.44 -1.87 17.12
C TRP A 52 6.08 -0.52 16.90
N ARG A 53 5.79 0.41 17.79
CA ARG A 53 6.46 1.70 17.78
C ARG A 53 7.16 1.88 19.10
N SER A 54 8.43 2.14 19.05
CA SER A 54 9.19 2.39 20.26
C SER A 54 10.12 3.55 19.97
N GLY A 55 9.77 4.72 20.48
CA GLY A 55 10.52 5.90 20.18
C GLY A 55 10.51 6.17 18.69
N ARG A 56 11.67 6.12 18.07
CA ARG A 56 11.79 6.35 16.63
C ARG A 56 11.80 5.07 15.82
N THR A 57 11.71 3.95 16.50
CA THR A 57 11.79 2.65 15.85
C THR A 57 10.40 2.17 15.46
N LEU A 58 10.30 1.66 14.26
CA LEU A 58 9.08 1.06 13.76
C LEU A 58 9.41 -0.33 13.27
N SER A 59 8.65 -1.32 13.68
CA SER A 59 8.85 -2.69 13.21
C SER A 59 7.53 -3.41 13.11
N LEU A 60 7.47 -4.41 12.25
CA LEU A 60 6.28 -5.23 12.11
C LEU A 60 6.16 -6.18 13.30
N THR A 61 4.94 -6.37 13.76
CA THR A 61 4.68 -7.48 14.68
C THR A 61 4.66 -8.77 13.86
N ASP A 62 4.60 -9.91 14.55
CA ASP A 62 4.46 -11.19 13.85
C ASP A 62 3.18 -11.22 13.05
N GLU A 63 2.11 -10.69 13.62
CA GLU A 63 0.82 -10.59 12.92
C GLU A 63 0.92 -9.66 11.71
N GLY A 64 1.66 -8.57 11.87
CA GLY A 64 1.89 -7.64 10.76
C GLY A 64 2.64 -8.29 9.63
N ARG A 65 3.65 -9.10 9.94
CA ARG A 65 4.43 -9.79 8.93
C ARG A 65 3.56 -10.80 8.17
N GLN A 66 2.80 -11.57 8.93
CA GLN A 66 1.91 -12.57 8.34
C GLN A 66 0.87 -11.90 7.43
N TYR A 67 0.32 -10.79 7.90
CA TYR A 67 -0.68 -10.05 7.15
C TYR A 67 -0.08 -9.44 5.88
N LEU A 68 1.13 -8.92 6.00
CA LEU A 68 1.83 -8.34 4.87
C LEU A 68 2.08 -9.37 3.76
N ASP A 69 2.48 -10.58 4.15
CA ASP A 69 2.70 -11.63 3.15
C ASP A 69 1.44 -11.88 2.32
N GLY A 70 0.30 -11.98 2.97
CA GLY A 70 -0.96 -12.22 2.27
C GLY A 70 -1.42 -11.01 1.48
N VAL A 71 -1.39 -9.84 2.09
CA VAL A 71 -1.86 -8.63 1.44
C VAL A 71 -0.96 -8.24 0.27
N GLY A 72 0.35 -8.37 0.44
CA GLY A 72 1.28 -8.06 -0.62
C GLY A 72 1.03 -8.92 -1.85
N SER A 73 0.84 -10.21 -1.65
CA SER A 73 0.50 -11.13 -2.73
C SER A 73 -0.80 -10.76 -3.40
N ALA A 74 -1.80 -10.41 -2.61
CA ALA A 74 -3.12 -10.07 -3.14
C ALA A 74 -3.06 -8.79 -3.97
N LEU A 75 -2.35 -7.79 -3.49
CA LEU A 75 -2.21 -6.54 -4.23
C LEU A 75 -1.48 -6.74 -5.55
N LEU A 76 -0.46 -7.58 -5.54
CA LEU A 76 0.28 -7.91 -6.74
C LEU A 76 -0.61 -8.64 -7.75
N GLN A 77 -1.44 -9.53 -7.26
CA GLN A 77 -2.39 -10.25 -8.10
C GLN A 77 -3.38 -9.29 -8.76
N ILE A 78 -3.90 -8.35 -7.98
CA ILE A 78 -4.80 -7.33 -8.51
C ILE A 78 -4.12 -6.53 -9.62
N GLU A 79 -2.89 -6.14 -9.39
CA GLU A 79 -2.11 -5.38 -10.35
C GLU A 79 -1.97 -6.17 -11.66
N ARG A 80 -1.62 -7.44 -11.56
CA ARG A 80 -1.43 -8.29 -12.74
C ARG A 80 -2.70 -8.46 -13.55
N VAL A 81 -3.79 -8.71 -12.85
CA VAL A 81 -5.08 -8.90 -13.51
C VAL A 81 -5.50 -7.62 -14.22
N SER A 82 -5.28 -6.49 -13.58
CA SER A 82 -5.62 -5.20 -14.16
C SER A 82 -4.81 -4.93 -15.42
N GLU A 83 -3.54 -5.27 -15.38
CA GLU A 83 -2.66 -5.06 -16.54
C GLU A 83 -3.07 -5.90 -17.73
N GLN A 84 -3.61 -7.08 -17.48
CA GLN A 84 -4.04 -7.95 -18.57
C GLN A 84 -5.16 -7.36 -19.40
N LEU A 85 -5.94 -6.48 -18.79
CA LEU A 85 -7.06 -5.84 -19.49
C LEU A 85 -6.67 -4.54 -20.16
N LEU A 86 -5.49 -4.03 -19.88
CA LEU A 86 -5.00 -2.83 -20.51
C LEU A 86 -4.27 -3.16 -21.79
N GLY A 87 -4.20 -2.24 -22.73
CA GLY A 87 -3.44 -2.45 -23.94
C GLY A 87 -1.96 -2.49 -23.64
N HIS A 88 -1.18 -3.05 -24.54
CA HIS A 88 0.24 -3.25 -24.28
C HIS A 88 0.97 -1.97 -23.92
N GLU A 89 0.73 -0.93 -24.65
CA GLU A 89 1.39 0.34 -24.40
C GLU A 89 0.96 0.95 -23.10
N GLU A 90 -0.32 0.93 -22.89
CA GLU A 90 -0.89 1.45 -21.66
C GLU A 90 -0.43 0.64 -20.47
N SER A 91 -0.36 -0.64 -20.63
CA SER A 91 0.07 -1.53 -19.60
C SER A 91 1.51 -1.25 -19.20
N ARG A 92 2.37 -1.00 -20.15
CA ARG A 92 3.76 -0.66 -19.86
C ARG A 92 3.89 0.66 -19.14
N LEU A 93 3.11 1.62 -19.56
CA LEU A 93 3.09 2.91 -18.91
C LEU A 93 2.63 2.80 -17.48
N ARG A 94 1.58 2.07 -17.28
CA ARG A 94 1.05 1.87 -15.95
C ARG A 94 1.99 1.07 -15.08
N LEU A 95 2.66 0.14 -15.66
CA LEU A 95 3.63 -0.63 -14.94
C LEU A 95 4.74 0.26 -14.43
N SER A 96 5.15 1.19 -15.19
CA SER A 96 6.13 2.14 -14.80
C SER A 96 5.65 2.97 -13.62
N VAL A 97 4.42 3.41 -13.65
CA VAL A 97 3.82 4.15 -12.57
C VAL A 97 3.64 3.25 -11.35
N PHE A 98 3.13 2.07 -11.54
CA PHE A 98 2.92 1.14 -10.46
C PHE A 98 4.21 0.62 -9.88
N SER A 99 5.24 0.52 -10.65
CA SER A 99 6.51 0.12 -10.14
C SER A 99 7.05 1.16 -9.25
N SER A 100 6.90 2.40 -9.61
CA SER A 100 7.24 3.42 -8.73
C SER A 100 6.32 3.42 -7.58
N PHE A 101 5.11 2.96 -7.71
CA PHE A 101 4.15 2.94 -6.74
C PHE A 101 4.15 1.64 -6.02
N ALA A 102 4.36 0.56 -6.65
CA ALA A 102 4.51 -0.63 -5.96
C ALA A 102 5.72 -0.50 -5.24
N VAL A 103 6.40 0.25 -5.72
CA VAL A 103 7.33 0.72 -4.99
C VAL A 103 6.77 1.84 -4.32
N ARG A 104 5.76 2.44 -4.68
CA ARG A 104 5.11 3.38 -3.97
C ARG A 104 3.71 3.35 -4.32
N TRP A 105 3.08 2.52 -4.52
CA TRP A 105 1.82 2.22 -4.61
C TRP A 105 0.88 3.21 -4.94
N LEU A 106 0.46 3.22 -5.76
CA LEU A 106 -0.52 3.79 -6.13
C LEU A 106 -0.43 4.93 -6.54
N VAL A 107 0.09 5.30 -6.94
CA VAL A 107 0.05 6.40 -7.37
C VAL A 107 -0.69 6.67 -8.30
N PRO A 108 -1.04 6.80 -8.56
CA PRO A 108 -1.40 7.16 -9.53
C PRO A 108 -1.19 8.21 -9.92
N ARG A 109 -0.82 8.48 -9.94
CA ARG A 109 -0.68 9.09 -10.41
C ARG A 109 -0.50 9.42 -11.35
N LEU A 110 -0.47 9.32 -11.73
CA LEU A 110 -0.10 9.52 -12.64
C LEU A 110 -0.24 9.90 -13.50
N PRO A 111 -0.43 10.27 -13.86
CA PRO A 111 -0.54 10.58 -14.89
C PRO A 111 -0.33 10.83 -15.67
N ASP A 112 -0.32 10.76 -15.73
CA ASP A 112 -0.03 10.76 -16.46
C ASP A 112 0.23 10.64 -17.08
N LEU A 113 0.34 10.46 -16.84
CA LEU A 113 0.68 10.04 -17.33
C LEU A 113 0.37 9.87 -18.00
N GLN A 114 -0.21 9.58 -17.85
CA GLN A 114 -0.41 9.19 -18.29
C GLN A 114 -0.92 9.45 -18.97
N ARG A 115 -1.53 9.63 -19.09
CA ARG A 115 -1.95 9.51 -19.52
C ARG A 115 -2.32 9.56 -19.92
N ARG A 116 -2.61 9.12 -19.62
CA ARG A 116 -2.94 8.63 -19.70
C ARG A 116 -3.12 8.61 -19.70
#